data_dda8ae12d562c48212718cc720767d6e
#
_entry.id   dda8ae12d562c48212718cc720767d6e
#
_cell.length_a   1.000
_cell.length_b   1.000
_cell.length_c   1.000
_cell.angle_alpha   90.00
_cell.angle_beta   90.00
_cell.angle_gamma   90.00
#
_symmetry.space_group_name_H-M   'P 1'
#
loop_
_entity.id
_entity.type
_entity.pdbx_description
1 polymer ?
#
loop_
_entity_poly.entity_id
_entity_poly.type
_entity_poly.pdbx_seq_one_letter_code
_entity_poly.pdbx_strand_id
1 'polypeptide(L)'
;MSRANKAKTPKTQPPKTQTKIMTDQTKPETTPIDNVPKVKTVETANQQDVDNKKTDTKAIHISTTHEDPHHHIISPLDGQRVALKTSSKPNKKHSFDYDAVVLGAGPAGEAAAMKLAKSGKKVAVVDPRDQVGGNCAHVGTIPSKALRQSVFNIIGIRRDPLFSSVTDSFQVPLNKVLSKARQVILSQVNTHKIFYQRNGIDVIQGWGSFIDAHTLEIDDMDDETNRSITFEQAIIAVGSRPYRPDILDFDHPRVFDSDKILQMDYVARKIIIYGAGVIGCEYASIFTGLGYVVDLINNKDQLLSYLDGEISDALSHDFRQFGVRIRNNEEIDRLETFDDCVILHLKSGKKIKSDAILWCNGRSGNTDGLNLEAVGLSANSRGQMEVDKTYRTAVPHIYAVGDVIGWPSLASAAYDQGRNAAGFMVGDEDAEFVTSVPTGIYTIPEISSIGKTEQELTDEKIPYEVGQAFFRHLARAQIIGERSGVLKILFHRETLEILGIHSYGNHSSEIIHIGQAVMKCGHTLEYFVNTTFNYPTMAEAYRVAALNGLNRIF
;
A
#
# COMPACT_ATOMS: atom_id res chain seq x y z
N MET A 1 25.15 27.95 -65.76
CA MET A 1 26.05 26.92 -66.32
C MET A 1 26.26 25.92 -65.20
N SER A 2 25.95 24.67 -65.24
CA SER A 2 25.78 23.57 -66.15
C SER A 2 25.12 22.43 -65.32
N ARG A 3 23.96 21.95 -65.77
CA ARG A 3 23.49 20.58 -66.05
C ARG A 3 23.82 19.50 -64.96
N ALA A 4 22.83 19.02 -64.14
CA ALA A 4 21.93 17.90 -64.40
C ALA A 4 22.61 16.55 -64.78
N ASN A 5 22.48 15.56 -63.90
CA ASN A 5 22.30 14.16 -64.33
C ASN A 5 21.46 13.37 -63.37
N LYS A 6 20.30 12.86 -63.87
CA LYS A 6 19.39 11.91 -63.19
C LYS A 6 19.92 10.49 -63.45
N ALA A 7 20.12 9.70 -62.43
CA ALA A 7 20.27 8.26 -62.58
C ALA A 7 19.03 7.56 -61.99
N LYS A 8 18.40 6.73 -62.83
CA LYS A 8 17.22 5.88 -62.52
C LYS A 8 17.66 4.64 -61.76
N THR A 9 16.98 4.33 -60.67
CA THR A 9 17.05 3.03 -59.98
C THR A 9 15.97 2.08 -60.52
N PRO A 10 16.29 0.78 -60.75
CA PRO A 10 15.31 -0.20 -61.20
C PRO A 10 14.50 -0.79 -60.02
N LYS A 11 13.21 -0.95 -60.29
CA LYS A 11 12.27 -1.66 -59.42
C LYS A 11 12.51 -3.16 -59.52
N THR A 12 12.79 -3.85 -58.39
CA THR A 12 12.72 -5.29 -58.27
C THR A 12 11.44 -5.68 -57.51
N GLN A 13 10.62 -6.51 -58.15
CA GLN A 13 9.43 -7.16 -57.55
C GLN A 13 9.87 -8.35 -56.70
N PRO A 14 9.16 -8.69 -55.59
CA PRO A 14 9.41 -9.90 -54.84
C PRO A 14 8.72 -11.12 -55.49
N PRO A 15 9.25 -12.36 -55.29
CA PRO A 15 8.71 -13.57 -55.90
C PRO A 15 7.45 -14.04 -55.23
N LYS A 16 6.50 -14.51 -56.05
CA LYS A 16 5.27 -15.21 -55.62
C LYS A 16 5.62 -16.64 -55.22
N THR A 17 5.44 -16.98 -53.95
CA THR A 17 5.46 -18.38 -53.48
C THR A 17 4.04 -18.94 -53.50
N GLN A 18 3.80 -19.90 -54.37
CA GLN A 18 2.56 -20.70 -54.40
C GLN A 18 2.63 -21.76 -53.30
N THR A 19 1.72 -21.70 -52.35
CA THR A 19 1.50 -22.79 -51.39
C THR A 19 0.38 -23.71 -51.89
N LYS A 20 0.74 -24.93 -52.24
CA LYS A 20 -0.19 -26.03 -52.52
C LYS A 20 -0.92 -26.44 -51.23
N ILE A 21 -2.24 -26.34 -51.24
CA ILE A 21 -3.11 -26.93 -50.23
C ILE A 21 -3.29 -28.42 -50.58
N MET A 22 -2.77 -29.29 -49.76
CA MET A 22 -3.14 -30.71 -49.76
C MET A 22 -4.26 -30.92 -48.69
N THR A 23 -5.44 -31.21 -49.17
CA THR A 23 -6.54 -31.75 -48.39
C THR A 23 -6.33 -33.23 -48.14
N ASP A 24 -6.11 -33.62 -46.91
CA ASP A 24 -6.21 -35.03 -46.51
C ASP A 24 -7.37 -35.18 -45.54
N GLN A 25 -8.39 -35.91 -45.97
CA GLN A 25 -9.56 -36.29 -45.18
C GLN A 25 -9.29 -37.70 -44.60
N THR A 26 -9.03 -37.77 -43.31
CA THR A 26 -9.21 -39.02 -42.56
C THR A 26 -10.02 -38.74 -41.31
N LYS A 27 -11.24 -39.32 -41.30
CA LYS A 27 -12.12 -39.45 -40.13
C LYS A 27 -11.46 -40.44 -39.14
N PRO A 28 -11.49 -40.18 -37.84
CA PRO A 28 -11.23 -41.23 -36.86
C PRO A 28 -12.54 -41.97 -36.55
N GLU A 29 -12.42 -43.30 -36.60
CA GLU A 29 -13.42 -44.26 -36.15
C GLU A 29 -13.70 -44.15 -34.67
N THR A 30 -14.98 -44.16 -34.32
CA THR A 30 -15.48 -44.26 -32.95
C THR A 30 -15.59 -45.70 -32.54
N THR A 31 -14.83 -46.14 -31.57
CA THR A 31 -15.10 -47.38 -30.80
C THR A 31 -15.86 -47.03 -29.52
N PRO A 32 -16.89 -47.80 -29.15
CA PRO A 32 -17.68 -47.57 -27.94
C PRO A 32 -16.97 -48.13 -26.71
N ILE A 33 -16.86 -47.35 -25.65
CA ILE A 33 -16.47 -47.85 -24.32
C ILE A 33 -17.76 -47.98 -23.49
N ASP A 34 -18.22 -49.21 -23.37
CA ASP A 34 -19.18 -49.63 -22.36
C ASP A 34 -18.47 -49.72 -21.00
N ASN A 35 -19.00 -49.05 -20.01
CA ASN A 35 -19.06 -49.37 -18.58
C ASN A 35 -19.07 -48.10 -17.71
N VAL A 36 -20.27 -47.59 -17.45
CA VAL A 36 -20.55 -46.67 -16.34
C VAL A 36 -21.51 -47.39 -15.39
N PRO A 37 -21.22 -47.56 -14.11
CA PRO A 37 -22.17 -48.15 -13.16
C PRO A 37 -23.30 -47.20 -12.83
N LYS A 38 -24.53 -47.70 -12.93
CA LYS A 38 -25.77 -47.02 -12.61
C LYS A 38 -25.87 -46.67 -11.12
N VAL A 39 -26.07 -45.41 -10.82
CA VAL A 39 -26.48 -44.93 -9.49
C VAL A 39 -27.96 -45.24 -9.32
N LYS A 40 -28.32 -45.97 -8.25
CA LYS A 40 -29.70 -46.26 -7.87
C LYS A 40 -30.35 -45.03 -7.28
N THR A 41 -31.46 -44.58 -7.90
CA THR A 41 -32.46 -43.68 -7.34
C THR A 41 -33.15 -44.36 -6.15
N VAL A 42 -33.22 -43.62 -5.03
CA VAL A 42 -34.07 -44.01 -3.90
C VAL A 42 -35.38 -43.24 -4.03
N GLU A 43 -36.47 -43.96 -4.20
CA GLU A 43 -37.85 -43.44 -4.22
C GLU A 43 -38.28 -43.01 -2.81
N THR A 44 -39.02 -41.90 -2.77
CA THR A 44 -39.78 -41.40 -1.64
C THR A 44 -40.95 -42.31 -1.32
N ALA A 45 -41.11 -42.77 -0.09
CA ALA A 45 -42.33 -43.41 0.42
C ALA A 45 -42.98 -42.52 1.49
N ASN A 46 -44.31 -42.46 1.35
CA ASN A 46 -45.30 -41.63 2.06
C ASN A 46 -45.49 -42.04 3.52
N GLN A 47 -46.01 -41.05 4.24
CA GLN A 47 -46.71 -41.10 5.55
C GLN A 47 -47.68 -42.24 5.74
N GLN A 48 -47.76 -42.78 6.94
CA GLN A 48 -48.96 -42.87 7.82
C GLN A 48 -48.68 -43.61 9.13
N ASP A 49 -49.22 -42.99 10.20
CA ASP A 49 -49.74 -43.56 11.48
C ASP A 49 -48.90 -44.46 12.40
N VAL A 50 -48.77 -44.10 13.64
CA VAL A 50 -49.42 -44.68 14.82
C VAL A 50 -48.97 -44.02 16.15
N ASP A 51 -49.96 -43.47 16.85
CA ASP A 51 -50.25 -43.35 18.31
C ASP A 51 -49.22 -43.63 19.40
N ASN A 52 -49.28 -42.65 20.33
CA ASN A 52 -49.24 -42.78 21.82
C ASN A 52 -48.12 -43.50 22.53
N LYS A 53 -47.32 -42.68 23.22
CA LYS A 53 -47.00 -42.86 24.65
C LYS A 53 -46.50 -41.53 25.25
N LYS A 54 -47.23 -41.07 26.30
CA LYS A 54 -46.86 -39.98 27.20
C LYS A 54 -45.56 -40.32 27.95
N THR A 55 -44.61 -39.39 27.94
CA THR A 55 -43.67 -39.20 29.05
C THR A 55 -43.27 -37.72 29.15
N ASP A 56 -43.28 -37.22 30.36
CA ASP A 56 -43.01 -35.85 30.79
C ASP A 56 -41.69 -35.33 30.25
N THR A 57 -41.75 -34.16 29.61
CA THR A 57 -40.55 -33.39 29.29
C THR A 57 -40.78 -31.93 29.70
N LYS A 58 -39.97 -31.47 30.63
CA LYS A 58 -39.85 -30.08 31.03
C LYS A 58 -39.56 -29.20 29.85
N ALA A 59 -40.35 -28.18 29.64
CA ALA A 59 -40.16 -27.15 28.65
C ALA A 59 -38.85 -26.39 28.91
N ILE A 60 -37.89 -26.50 27.97
CA ILE A 60 -36.75 -25.62 27.90
C ILE A 60 -37.16 -24.48 26.94
N HIS A 61 -37.32 -23.29 27.49
CA HIS A 61 -37.48 -22.08 26.71
C HIS A 61 -36.13 -21.78 26.02
N ILE A 62 -36.07 -22.00 24.73
CA ILE A 62 -34.96 -21.47 23.88
C ILE A 62 -35.42 -20.11 23.38
N SER A 63 -34.88 -19.04 23.96
CA SER A 63 -34.97 -17.71 23.38
C SER A 63 -33.93 -17.62 22.25
N THR A 64 -34.41 -17.51 21.05
CA THR A 64 -33.56 -17.20 19.89
C THR A 64 -33.17 -15.72 19.91
N THR A 65 -32.03 -15.41 20.51
CA THR A 65 -31.33 -14.17 20.23
C THR A 65 -30.37 -14.44 19.08
N HIS A 66 -30.54 -13.72 17.98
CA HIS A 66 -29.58 -13.66 16.89
C HIS A 66 -28.30 -13.02 17.42
N GLU A 67 -27.29 -13.81 17.76
CA GLU A 67 -25.93 -13.34 18.02
C GLU A 67 -25.15 -13.30 16.71
N ASP A 68 -24.58 -12.14 16.45
CA ASP A 68 -23.66 -11.84 15.38
C ASP A 68 -22.37 -12.67 15.58
N PRO A 69 -21.87 -13.45 14.58
CA PRO A 69 -20.73 -14.37 14.78
C PRO A 69 -19.35 -13.69 14.91
N HIS A 70 -19.29 -12.36 15.05
CA HIS A 70 -18.01 -11.63 15.08
C HIS A 70 -17.59 -11.07 16.46
N HIS A 71 -18.25 -11.42 17.55
CA HIS A 71 -17.79 -11.10 18.89
C HIS A 71 -17.13 -12.30 19.59
N HIS A 72 -15.93 -12.69 19.18
CA HIS A 72 -15.01 -13.37 20.06
C HIS A 72 -14.35 -12.34 20.99
N ILE A 73 -15.04 -12.01 22.07
CA ILE A 73 -14.43 -11.41 23.25
C ILE A 73 -13.48 -12.45 23.82
N ILE A 74 -12.19 -12.14 23.80
CA ILE A 74 -11.18 -12.90 24.54
C ILE A 74 -11.63 -12.91 26.01
N SER A 75 -11.98 -14.09 26.50
CA SER A 75 -12.29 -14.35 27.92
C SER A 75 -11.14 -13.83 28.77
N PRO A 76 -11.40 -13.16 29.91
CA PRO A 76 -10.35 -12.78 30.84
C PRO A 76 -9.69 -14.06 31.38
N LEU A 77 -8.39 -14.19 31.16
CA LEU A 77 -7.56 -15.16 31.86
C LEU A 77 -7.75 -14.99 33.36
N ASP A 78 -8.06 -16.10 34.03
CA ASP A 78 -8.28 -16.21 35.45
C ASP A 78 -7.28 -15.42 36.31
N GLY A 79 -7.81 -14.53 37.07
CA GLY A 79 -7.55 -14.14 38.45
C GLY A 79 -6.13 -14.18 39.01
N GLN A 80 -5.08 -13.80 38.28
CA GLN A 80 -3.88 -13.29 38.95
C GLN A 80 -3.66 -11.83 38.54
N ARG A 81 -4.24 -10.92 39.35
CA ARG A 81 -3.82 -9.53 39.41
C ARG A 81 -2.34 -9.52 39.80
N VAL A 82 -1.44 -9.47 38.85
CA VAL A 82 -0.09 -8.96 39.09
C VAL A 82 -0.29 -7.49 39.47
N ALA A 83 -0.24 -7.24 40.80
CA ALA A 83 -0.19 -5.89 41.30
C ALA A 83 1.09 -5.26 40.74
N LEU A 84 0.95 -4.48 39.66
CA LEU A 84 1.95 -3.52 39.28
C LEU A 84 2.18 -2.64 40.48
N LYS A 85 3.31 -2.84 41.19
CA LYS A 85 3.79 -1.91 42.21
C LYS A 85 3.95 -0.56 41.49
N THR A 86 2.92 0.27 41.59
CA THR A 86 3.09 1.71 41.35
C THR A 86 4.00 2.21 42.45
N SER A 87 5.29 2.27 42.17
CA SER A 87 6.20 3.06 42.96
C SER A 87 5.78 4.50 42.75
N SER A 88 4.99 5.04 43.70
CA SER A 88 4.75 6.47 43.80
C SER A 88 6.10 7.14 44.12
N LYS A 89 6.86 7.47 43.07
CA LYS A 89 7.96 8.45 43.18
C LYS A 89 7.33 9.78 43.55
N PRO A 90 7.95 10.55 44.48
CA PRO A 90 7.39 11.83 44.91
C PRO A 90 7.21 12.75 43.68
N ASN A 91 6.06 13.41 43.61
CA ASN A 91 5.70 14.41 42.61
C ASN A 91 6.86 15.40 42.44
N LYS A 92 7.67 15.23 41.41
CA LYS A 92 8.49 16.31 40.87
C LYS A 92 7.48 17.37 40.41
N LYS A 93 7.57 18.59 40.94
CA LYS A 93 6.91 19.73 40.33
C LYS A 93 7.39 19.78 38.88
N HIS A 94 6.53 19.38 37.95
CA HIS A 94 6.80 19.55 36.54
C HIS A 94 6.91 21.07 36.29
N SER A 95 8.00 21.50 35.67
CA SER A 95 8.15 22.89 35.24
C SER A 95 7.31 23.19 33.98
N PHE A 96 6.85 22.14 33.29
CA PHE A 96 6.06 22.18 32.06
C PHE A 96 4.72 21.48 32.27
N ASP A 97 3.74 21.79 31.41
CA ASP A 97 2.42 21.13 31.39
C ASP A 97 2.55 19.66 30.99
N TYR A 98 3.47 19.36 30.05
CA TYR A 98 3.76 18.01 29.53
C TYR A 98 5.24 17.72 29.50
N ASP A 99 5.63 16.46 29.74
CA ASP A 99 7.00 15.98 29.52
C ASP A 99 7.31 15.91 28.03
N ALA A 100 6.29 15.60 27.20
CA ALA A 100 6.45 15.58 25.75
C ALA A 100 5.15 15.98 25.04
N VAL A 101 5.30 16.71 23.94
CA VAL A 101 4.23 17.01 23.01
C VAL A 101 4.53 16.37 21.65
N VAL A 102 3.50 15.81 21.01
CA VAL A 102 3.59 15.22 19.67
C VAL A 102 2.65 15.98 18.74
N LEU A 103 3.18 16.56 17.68
CA LEU A 103 2.41 17.27 16.66
C LEU A 103 2.01 16.30 15.55
N GLY A 104 0.74 15.89 15.52
CA GLY A 104 0.16 14.94 14.58
C GLY A 104 -0.16 13.57 15.19
N ALA A 105 -1.40 13.10 14.99
CA ALA A 105 -1.94 11.83 15.48
C ALA A 105 -1.91 10.71 14.41
N GLY A 106 -1.03 10.82 13.40
CA GLY A 106 -0.78 9.77 12.41
C GLY A 106 0.11 8.65 12.94
N PRO A 107 0.50 7.65 12.09
CA PRO A 107 1.30 6.50 12.50
C PRO A 107 2.56 6.83 13.31
N ALA A 108 3.33 7.82 12.87
CA ALA A 108 4.56 8.23 13.56
C ALA A 108 4.26 8.83 14.94
N GLY A 109 3.29 9.75 14.99
CA GLY A 109 2.92 10.40 16.26
C GLY A 109 2.28 9.44 17.25
N GLU A 110 1.42 8.53 16.79
CA GLU A 110 0.83 7.49 17.64
C GLU A 110 1.90 6.61 18.28
N ALA A 111 2.82 6.06 17.46
CA ALA A 111 3.87 5.19 17.95
C ALA A 111 4.79 5.90 18.97
N ALA A 112 5.14 7.16 18.68
CA ALA A 112 5.92 8.00 19.59
C ALA A 112 5.19 8.25 20.91
N ALA A 113 3.93 8.72 20.85
CA ALA A 113 3.13 8.99 22.05
C ALA A 113 2.92 7.75 22.92
N MET A 114 2.67 6.59 22.30
CA MET A 114 2.53 5.31 23.01
C MET A 114 3.82 4.89 23.71
N LYS A 115 4.98 5.04 23.05
CA LYS A 115 6.28 4.71 23.65
C LYS A 115 6.58 5.62 24.83
N LEU A 116 6.39 6.92 24.69
CA LEU A 116 6.60 7.91 25.73
C LEU A 116 5.68 7.67 26.94
N ALA A 117 4.39 7.48 26.71
CA ALA A 117 3.42 7.21 27.78
C ALA A 117 3.76 5.92 28.56
N LYS A 118 4.13 4.83 27.87
CA LYS A 118 4.59 3.58 28.50
C LYS A 118 5.90 3.72 29.25
N SER A 119 6.72 4.73 28.91
CA SER A 119 7.93 5.10 29.65
C SER A 119 7.66 6.04 30.84
N GLY A 120 6.37 6.28 31.16
CA GLY A 120 5.93 7.06 32.31
C GLY A 120 5.98 8.58 32.12
N LYS A 121 6.06 9.05 30.86
CA LYS A 121 5.99 10.46 30.50
C LYS A 121 4.55 10.94 30.39
N LYS A 122 4.27 12.17 30.81
CA LYS A 122 3.00 12.85 30.54
C LYS A 122 3.03 13.42 29.13
N VAL A 123 2.12 12.93 28.26
CA VAL A 123 2.15 13.20 26.81
C VAL A 123 0.87 13.87 26.35
N ALA A 124 0.99 14.92 25.55
CA ALA A 124 -0.08 15.45 24.72
C ALA A 124 0.19 15.18 23.25
N VAL A 125 -0.88 14.91 22.48
CA VAL A 125 -0.86 14.85 21.02
C VAL A 125 -1.76 15.96 20.49
N VAL A 126 -1.22 16.80 19.60
CA VAL A 126 -1.95 17.91 18.98
C VAL A 126 -2.22 17.58 17.53
N ASP A 127 -3.47 17.54 17.09
CA ASP A 127 -3.86 17.27 15.70
C ASP A 127 -5.07 18.13 15.32
N PRO A 128 -5.09 18.75 14.13
CA PRO A 128 -6.21 19.59 13.72
C PRO A 128 -7.51 18.81 13.46
N ARG A 129 -7.44 17.49 13.26
CA ARG A 129 -8.62 16.65 13.06
C ARG A 129 -9.27 16.31 14.40
N ASP A 130 -10.59 16.20 14.37
CA ASP A 130 -11.41 15.69 15.48
C ASP A 130 -11.15 14.20 15.79
N GLN A 131 -10.51 13.49 14.86
CA GLN A 131 -10.27 12.05 14.95
C GLN A 131 -8.81 11.70 14.65
N VAL A 132 -8.26 10.83 15.49
CA VAL A 132 -6.89 10.31 15.38
C VAL A 132 -6.69 9.39 14.16
N GLY A 133 -5.42 9.07 13.81
CA GLY A 133 -5.06 8.17 12.73
C GLY A 133 -4.42 8.85 11.52
N GLY A 134 -4.46 10.17 11.47
CA GLY A 134 -3.79 10.98 10.43
C GLY A 134 -4.21 10.63 9.00
N ASN A 135 -3.42 11.04 8.02
CA ASN A 135 -3.68 10.74 6.60
C ASN A 135 -3.75 9.24 6.29
N CYS A 136 -3.01 8.41 7.02
CA CYS A 136 -2.99 6.96 6.85
C CYS A 136 -4.39 6.37 7.00
N ALA A 137 -5.12 6.72 8.06
CA ALA A 137 -6.45 6.18 8.33
C ALA A 137 -7.55 6.84 7.50
N HIS A 138 -7.45 8.17 7.24
CA HIS A 138 -8.58 8.95 6.71
C HIS A 138 -8.59 9.12 5.20
N VAL A 139 -7.44 9.31 4.54
CA VAL A 139 -7.39 9.69 3.11
C VAL A 139 -6.36 8.91 2.29
N GLY A 140 -5.36 8.29 2.91
CA GLY A 140 -4.25 7.65 2.21
C GLY A 140 -4.33 6.13 2.20
N THR A 141 -3.54 5.50 3.09
CA THR A 141 -3.24 4.07 3.08
C THR A 141 -4.48 3.19 3.26
N ILE A 142 -5.23 3.37 4.34
CA ILE A 142 -6.37 2.49 4.65
C ILE A 142 -7.50 2.63 3.61
N PRO A 143 -7.96 3.84 3.24
CA PRO A 143 -9.00 3.99 2.24
C PRO A 143 -8.64 3.40 0.89
N SER A 144 -7.44 3.67 0.38
CA SER A 144 -7.01 3.18 -0.94
C SER A 144 -6.84 1.65 -0.97
N LYS A 145 -6.34 1.03 0.12
CA LYS A 145 -6.20 -0.43 0.20
C LYS A 145 -7.55 -1.13 0.36
N ALA A 146 -8.49 -0.54 1.11
CA ALA A 146 -9.86 -1.04 1.21
C ALA A 146 -10.59 -0.95 -0.15
N LEU A 147 -10.39 0.16 -0.88
CA LEU A 147 -10.89 0.33 -2.25
C LEU A 147 -10.25 -0.71 -3.20
N ARG A 148 -8.92 -0.82 -3.16
CA ARG A 148 -8.15 -1.80 -3.95
C ARG A 148 -8.65 -3.24 -3.71
N GLN A 149 -8.85 -3.64 -2.44
CA GLN A 149 -9.33 -4.98 -2.11
C GLN A 149 -10.71 -5.26 -2.70
N SER A 150 -11.59 -4.26 -2.66
CA SER A 150 -12.93 -4.39 -3.26
C SER A 150 -12.86 -4.56 -4.77
N VAL A 151 -12.00 -3.79 -5.44
CA VAL A 151 -11.77 -3.88 -6.89
C VAL A 151 -11.11 -5.23 -7.26
N PHE A 152 -10.16 -5.69 -6.46
CA PHE A 152 -9.54 -7.00 -6.64
C PHE A 152 -10.57 -8.13 -6.60
N ASN A 153 -11.51 -8.10 -5.65
CA ASN A 153 -12.59 -9.08 -5.57
C ASN A 153 -13.51 -9.01 -6.80
N ILE A 154 -13.83 -7.80 -7.29
CA ILE A 154 -14.64 -7.61 -8.53
C ILE A 154 -13.93 -8.21 -9.74
N ILE A 155 -12.62 -7.98 -9.88
CA ILE A 155 -11.80 -8.57 -10.95
C ILE A 155 -11.81 -10.10 -10.84
N GLY A 156 -11.65 -10.64 -9.62
CA GLY A 156 -11.71 -12.09 -9.36
C GLY A 156 -13.02 -12.71 -9.86
N ILE A 157 -14.17 -12.13 -9.48
CA ILE A 157 -15.49 -12.59 -9.93
C ILE A 157 -15.62 -12.51 -11.46
N ARG A 158 -15.17 -11.42 -12.09
CA ARG A 158 -15.24 -11.26 -13.55
C ARG A 158 -14.36 -12.24 -14.32
N ARG A 159 -13.27 -12.71 -13.74
CA ARG A 159 -12.32 -13.64 -14.38
C ARG A 159 -12.64 -15.11 -14.12
N ASP A 160 -13.44 -15.40 -13.12
CA ASP A 160 -13.79 -16.77 -12.76
C ASP A 160 -14.83 -17.32 -13.77
N PRO A 161 -14.51 -18.42 -14.47
CA PRO A 161 -15.42 -19.04 -15.42
C PRO A 161 -16.77 -19.45 -14.82
N LEU A 162 -16.82 -19.73 -13.51
CA LEU A 162 -18.06 -20.10 -12.81
C LEU A 162 -19.10 -18.98 -12.82
N PHE A 163 -18.65 -17.72 -12.89
CA PHE A 163 -19.51 -16.54 -12.86
C PHE A 163 -19.69 -15.87 -14.23
N SER A 164 -19.16 -16.47 -15.32
CA SER A 164 -19.17 -15.86 -16.66
C SER A 164 -20.58 -15.48 -17.16
N SER A 165 -21.60 -16.29 -16.84
CA SER A 165 -23.00 -16.01 -17.23
C SER A 165 -23.64 -14.83 -16.49
N VAL A 166 -23.06 -14.37 -15.38
CA VAL A 166 -23.63 -13.31 -14.51
C VAL A 166 -22.83 -12.01 -14.65
N THR A 167 -21.60 -12.07 -15.16
CA THR A 167 -20.65 -10.96 -15.11
C THR A 167 -20.77 -9.95 -16.25
N ASP A 168 -21.43 -10.29 -17.36
CA ASP A 168 -21.58 -9.39 -18.52
C ASP A 168 -22.36 -8.10 -18.20
N SER A 169 -23.24 -8.14 -17.19
CA SER A 169 -24.01 -6.99 -16.69
C SER A 169 -23.53 -6.46 -15.33
N PHE A 170 -22.47 -7.03 -14.75
CA PHE A 170 -22.04 -6.73 -13.39
C PHE A 170 -21.19 -5.46 -13.36
N GLN A 171 -21.84 -4.32 -13.17
CA GLN A 171 -21.18 -3.04 -12.90
C GLN A 171 -21.42 -2.64 -11.44
N VAL A 172 -20.33 -2.43 -10.70
CA VAL A 172 -20.40 -1.90 -9.34
C VAL A 172 -20.06 -0.42 -9.36
N PRO A 173 -21.00 0.47 -9.03
CA PRO A 173 -20.74 1.89 -8.96
C PRO A 173 -19.66 2.21 -7.92
N LEU A 174 -18.79 3.18 -8.23
CA LEU A 174 -17.67 3.58 -7.35
C LEU A 174 -18.14 3.94 -5.93
N ASN A 175 -19.27 4.63 -5.80
CA ASN A 175 -19.84 5.02 -4.49
C ASN A 175 -20.16 3.81 -3.58
N LYS A 176 -20.59 2.66 -4.14
CA LYS A 176 -20.80 1.42 -3.37
C LYS A 176 -19.46 0.83 -2.89
N VAL A 177 -18.44 0.88 -3.73
CA VAL A 177 -17.09 0.42 -3.36
C VAL A 177 -16.51 1.30 -2.25
N LEU A 178 -16.67 2.62 -2.37
CA LEU A 178 -16.25 3.59 -1.37
C LEU A 178 -17.00 3.44 -0.03
N SER A 179 -18.28 3.05 -0.04
CA SER A 179 -19.04 2.84 1.21
C SER A 179 -18.43 1.73 2.09
N LYS A 180 -17.91 0.66 1.48
CA LYS A 180 -17.19 -0.40 2.20
C LYS A 180 -15.88 0.12 2.79
N ALA A 181 -15.14 0.94 2.05
CA ALA A 181 -13.92 1.56 2.56
C ALA A 181 -14.19 2.45 3.79
N ARG A 182 -15.28 3.21 3.81
CA ARG A 182 -15.69 4.04 4.96
C ARG A 182 -15.92 3.23 6.23
N GLN A 183 -16.49 2.03 6.15
CA GLN A 183 -16.66 1.16 7.33
C GLN A 183 -15.32 0.72 7.92
N VAL A 184 -14.35 0.40 7.06
CA VAL A 184 -12.98 0.05 7.51
C VAL A 184 -12.32 1.24 8.20
N ILE A 185 -12.45 2.44 7.62
CA ILE A 185 -11.91 3.68 8.21
C ILE A 185 -12.48 3.88 9.62
N LEU A 186 -13.80 3.84 9.78
CA LEU A 186 -14.45 4.02 11.08
C LEU A 186 -13.97 3.01 12.12
N SER A 187 -13.82 1.74 11.72
CA SER A 187 -13.30 0.68 12.60
C SER A 187 -11.86 0.97 13.03
N GLN A 188 -10.99 1.37 12.11
CA GLN A 188 -9.59 1.69 12.41
C GLN A 188 -9.48 2.91 13.33
N VAL A 189 -10.17 4.00 13.01
CA VAL A 189 -10.19 5.22 13.83
C VAL A 189 -10.64 4.95 15.25
N ASN A 190 -11.70 4.15 15.43
CA ASN A 190 -12.16 3.77 16.76
C ASN A 190 -11.10 2.94 17.52
N THR A 191 -10.40 2.04 16.84
CA THR A 191 -9.30 1.26 17.44
C THR A 191 -8.16 2.18 17.91
N HIS A 192 -7.74 3.12 17.09
CA HIS A 192 -6.70 4.11 17.45
C HIS A 192 -7.14 4.96 18.64
N LYS A 193 -8.38 5.46 18.65
CA LYS A 193 -8.93 6.24 19.78
C LYS A 193 -8.86 5.46 21.09
N ILE A 194 -9.20 4.18 21.08
CA ILE A 194 -9.10 3.31 22.28
C ILE A 194 -7.64 3.20 22.75
N PHE A 195 -6.66 3.14 21.84
CA PHE A 195 -5.24 3.08 22.19
C PHE A 195 -4.79 4.34 22.93
N TYR A 196 -5.14 5.53 22.47
CA TYR A 196 -4.84 6.79 23.14
C TYR A 196 -5.45 6.82 24.54
N GLN A 197 -6.73 6.50 24.68
CA GLN A 197 -7.45 6.47 25.96
C GLN A 197 -6.83 5.49 26.96
N ARG A 198 -6.49 4.27 26.52
CA ARG A 198 -5.89 3.23 27.40
C ARG A 198 -4.51 3.61 27.93
N ASN A 199 -3.77 4.43 27.20
CA ASN A 199 -2.43 4.87 27.59
C ASN A 199 -2.43 6.23 28.29
N GLY A 200 -3.60 6.83 28.53
CA GLY A 200 -3.73 8.11 29.26
C GLY A 200 -3.06 9.27 28.55
N ILE A 201 -3.12 9.28 27.21
CA ILE A 201 -2.55 10.33 26.37
C ILE A 201 -3.62 11.38 26.11
N ASP A 202 -3.31 12.65 26.38
CA ASP A 202 -4.18 13.77 26.10
C ASP A 202 -4.15 14.08 24.59
N VAL A 203 -5.29 13.91 23.90
CA VAL A 203 -5.45 14.30 22.49
C VAL A 203 -6.12 15.66 22.46
N ILE A 204 -5.42 16.63 21.88
CA ILE A 204 -5.80 18.03 21.82
C ILE A 204 -6.11 18.35 20.35
N GLN A 205 -7.36 18.69 20.06
CA GLN A 205 -7.74 19.16 18.72
C GLN A 205 -7.27 20.59 18.51
N GLY A 206 -6.67 20.87 17.37
CA GLY A 206 -6.24 22.20 16.95
C GLY A 206 -4.95 22.21 16.14
N TRP A 207 -4.65 23.35 15.56
CA TRP A 207 -3.39 23.60 14.87
C TRP A 207 -2.33 24.06 15.86
N GLY A 208 -1.28 23.27 16.02
CA GLY A 208 -0.16 23.64 16.90
C GLY A 208 0.90 24.46 16.16
N SER A 209 1.31 25.59 16.73
CA SER A 209 2.43 26.41 16.25
C SER A 209 3.39 26.75 17.39
N PHE A 210 4.70 26.82 17.11
CA PHE A 210 5.69 27.18 18.11
C PHE A 210 5.66 28.68 18.41
N ILE A 211 5.55 29.05 19.68
CA ILE A 211 5.79 30.42 20.16
C ILE A 211 7.26 30.60 20.50
N ASP A 212 7.81 29.61 21.21
CA ASP A 212 9.22 29.53 21.59
C ASP A 212 9.66 28.07 21.72
N ALA A 213 10.88 27.85 22.19
CA ALA A 213 11.51 26.52 22.27
C ALA A 213 10.72 25.49 23.10
N HIS A 214 9.85 25.92 24.01
CA HIS A 214 9.13 25.07 24.96
C HIS A 214 7.64 25.39 25.05
N THR A 215 7.09 26.26 24.18
CA THR A 215 5.70 26.68 24.20
C THR A 215 5.05 26.50 22.83
N LEU A 216 3.92 25.81 22.80
CA LEU A 216 3.03 25.75 21.64
C LEU A 216 1.79 26.59 21.87
N GLU A 217 1.41 27.36 20.88
CA GLU A 217 0.07 27.89 20.71
C GLU A 217 -0.77 26.87 19.95
N ILE A 218 -1.99 26.66 20.39
CA ILE A 218 -2.95 25.76 19.75
C ILE A 218 -4.16 26.60 19.35
N ASP A 219 -4.37 26.72 18.05
CA ASP A 219 -5.55 27.35 17.46
C ASP A 219 -6.67 26.30 17.45
N ASP A 220 -7.64 26.49 18.35
CA ASP A 220 -8.80 25.62 18.48
C ASP A 220 -9.82 25.97 17.38
N MET A 221 -10.12 25.00 16.51
CA MET A 221 -11.01 25.20 15.36
C MET A 221 -12.46 25.58 15.74
N ASP A 222 -12.87 25.27 16.98
CA ASP A 222 -14.24 25.43 17.46
C ASP A 222 -14.41 26.60 18.46
N ASP A 223 -13.33 27.17 18.97
CA ASP A 223 -13.36 28.27 19.96
C ASP A 223 -12.45 29.42 19.50
N GLU A 224 -12.91 30.65 19.57
CA GLU A 224 -12.12 31.86 19.19
C GLU A 224 -10.93 32.12 20.16
N THR A 225 -10.69 31.20 21.12
CA THR A 225 -9.64 31.34 22.13
C THR A 225 -8.47 30.41 21.89
N ASN A 226 -7.35 30.96 21.41
CA ASN A 226 -6.09 30.24 21.37
C ASN A 226 -5.65 29.86 22.79
N ARG A 227 -5.17 28.63 22.97
CA ARG A 227 -4.57 28.19 24.23
C ARG A 227 -3.10 27.87 24.04
N SER A 228 -2.29 28.12 25.07
CA SER A 228 -0.88 27.74 25.07
C SER A 228 -0.64 26.56 26.00
N ILE A 229 0.26 25.68 25.61
CA ILE A 229 0.78 24.58 26.45
C ILE A 229 2.30 24.61 26.46
N THR A 230 2.89 24.22 27.59
CA THR A 230 4.34 24.13 27.74
C THR A 230 4.81 22.67 27.79
N PHE A 231 6.01 22.40 27.24
CA PHE A 231 6.54 21.04 27.10
C PHE A 231 8.07 20.98 27.32
N GLU A 232 8.57 19.85 27.82
CA GLU A 232 10.01 19.61 27.97
C GLU A 232 10.63 19.21 26.61
N GLN A 233 9.99 18.32 25.84
CA GLN A 233 10.45 17.83 24.55
C GLN A 233 9.30 17.79 23.52
N ALA A 234 9.62 17.87 22.22
CA ALA A 234 8.62 17.82 21.16
C ALA A 234 8.99 16.82 20.05
N ILE A 235 7.94 16.21 19.43
CA ILE A 235 8.08 15.40 18.22
C ILE A 235 7.18 15.97 17.14
N ILE A 236 7.75 16.38 16.01
CA ILE A 236 7.05 16.85 14.82
C ILE A 236 6.71 15.62 13.95
N ALA A 237 5.43 15.22 13.93
CA ALA A 237 4.92 14.06 13.20
C ALA A 237 3.73 14.44 12.28
N VAL A 238 3.78 15.66 11.74
CA VAL A 238 2.69 16.28 10.98
C VAL A 238 2.42 15.67 9.61
N GLY A 239 3.29 14.75 9.16
CA GLY A 239 3.12 14.01 7.91
C GLY A 239 3.27 14.87 6.66
N SER A 240 2.54 14.51 5.61
CA SER A 240 2.63 15.14 4.29
C SER A 240 1.27 15.27 3.62
N ARG A 241 1.19 16.14 2.60
CA ARG A 241 0.04 16.34 1.72
C ARG A 241 0.43 16.19 0.25
N PRO A 242 -0.51 15.97 -0.68
CA PRO A 242 -0.22 16.02 -2.11
C PRO A 242 0.43 17.34 -2.51
N TYR A 243 1.46 17.27 -3.35
CA TYR A 243 2.02 18.48 -3.95
C TYR A 243 1.07 19.00 -5.02
N ARG A 244 0.66 20.26 -4.89
CA ARG A 244 -0.23 20.96 -5.82
C ARG A 244 0.54 22.05 -6.52
N PRO A 245 0.86 21.92 -7.83
CA PRO A 245 1.49 23.00 -8.59
C PRO A 245 0.48 24.08 -8.97
N ASP A 246 0.91 25.34 -9.03
CA ASP A 246 0.07 26.50 -9.35
C ASP A 246 -0.56 26.47 -10.76
N ILE A 247 -0.01 25.62 -11.66
CA ILE A 247 -0.53 25.45 -13.02
C ILE A 247 -1.84 24.65 -13.09
N LEU A 248 -2.31 24.08 -11.97
CA LEU A 248 -3.53 23.29 -11.88
C LEU A 248 -4.50 23.90 -10.87
N ASP A 249 -5.74 24.10 -11.29
CA ASP A 249 -6.84 24.49 -10.42
C ASP A 249 -7.44 23.26 -9.72
N PHE A 250 -7.07 23.01 -8.47
CA PHE A 250 -7.59 21.89 -7.67
C PHE A 250 -8.97 22.16 -7.07
N ASP A 251 -9.55 23.35 -7.24
CA ASP A 251 -10.92 23.62 -6.84
C ASP A 251 -11.91 23.22 -7.93
N HIS A 252 -11.42 23.03 -9.15
CA HIS A 252 -12.23 22.52 -10.26
C HIS A 252 -12.67 21.05 -10.00
N PRO A 253 -13.97 20.70 -10.21
CA PRO A 253 -14.53 19.39 -9.83
C PRO A 253 -13.96 18.19 -10.61
N ARG A 254 -13.17 18.43 -11.67
CA ARG A 254 -12.55 17.39 -12.49
C ARG A 254 -11.03 17.24 -12.27
N VAL A 255 -10.46 18.04 -11.36
CA VAL A 255 -9.04 18.02 -11.01
C VAL A 255 -8.89 17.47 -9.60
N PHE A 256 -8.29 16.31 -9.50
CA PHE A 256 -8.12 15.60 -8.24
C PHE A 256 -6.64 15.41 -7.89
N ASP A 257 -6.36 15.42 -6.61
CA ASP A 257 -5.18 14.78 -6.02
C ASP A 257 -5.57 13.48 -5.31
N SER A 258 -4.59 12.80 -4.69
CA SER A 258 -4.80 11.53 -4.01
C SER A 258 -5.73 11.61 -2.79
N ASP A 259 -5.88 12.78 -2.18
CA ASP A 259 -6.70 12.99 -0.99
C ASP A 259 -8.17 13.30 -1.38
N LYS A 260 -8.37 14.01 -2.51
CA LYS A 260 -9.70 14.36 -3.04
C LYS A 260 -10.35 13.28 -3.91
N ILE A 261 -9.59 12.37 -4.53
CA ILE A 261 -10.13 11.39 -5.51
C ILE A 261 -11.21 10.47 -4.94
N LEU A 262 -11.16 10.17 -3.64
CA LEU A 262 -12.17 9.37 -2.95
C LEU A 262 -13.51 10.09 -2.77
N GLN A 263 -13.57 11.38 -3.10
CA GLN A 263 -14.77 12.22 -3.04
C GLN A 263 -15.43 12.38 -4.41
N MET A 264 -14.89 11.75 -5.47
CA MET A 264 -15.45 11.82 -6.81
C MET A 264 -16.89 11.26 -6.82
N ASP A 265 -17.87 12.09 -7.14
CA ASP A 265 -19.30 11.82 -7.01
C ASP A 265 -20.01 11.59 -8.36
N TYR A 266 -19.29 11.73 -9.48
CA TYR A 266 -19.83 11.50 -10.82
C TYR A 266 -19.19 10.28 -11.49
N VAL A 267 -19.84 9.79 -12.54
CA VAL A 267 -19.36 8.65 -13.34
C VAL A 267 -18.44 9.16 -14.43
N ALA A 268 -17.15 8.92 -14.27
CA ALA A 268 -16.17 9.08 -15.34
C ALA A 268 -16.00 7.77 -16.11
N ARG A 269 -15.70 7.86 -17.40
CA ARG A 269 -15.34 6.70 -18.25
C ARG A 269 -13.85 6.67 -18.55
N LYS A 270 -13.23 7.84 -18.55
CA LYS A 270 -11.82 8.03 -18.85
C LYS A 270 -11.18 8.92 -17.80
N ILE A 271 -9.97 8.54 -17.36
CA ILE A 271 -9.19 9.31 -16.39
C ILE A 271 -7.73 9.42 -16.85
N ILE A 272 -7.17 10.61 -16.72
CA ILE A 272 -5.73 10.84 -16.80
C ILE A 272 -5.16 10.70 -15.39
N ILE A 273 -4.07 9.94 -15.25
CA ILE A 273 -3.27 9.88 -14.01
C ILE A 273 -1.90 10.46 -14.33
N TYR A 274 -1.54 11.56 -13.68
CA TYR A 274 -0.25 12.21 -13.88
C TYR A 274 0.70 11.89 -12.72
N GLY A 275 1.79 11.18 -13.03
CA GLY A 275 2.76 10.65 -12.09
C GLY A 275 2.65 9.12 -11.95
N ALA A 276 3.70 8.40 -12.36
CA ALA A 276 3.77 6.94 -12.32
C ALA A 276 4.60 6.41 -11.12
N GLY A 277 4.51 7.10 -9.99
CA GLY A 277 4.96 6.62 -8.69
C GLY A 277 3.94 5.66 -8.04
N VAL A 278 4.15 5.34 -6.75
CA VAL A 278 3.29 4.41 -5.99
C VAL A 278 1.81 4.73 -6.14
N ILE A 279 1.43 5.95 -5.79
CA ILE A 279 0.02 6.39 -5.79
C ILE A 279 -0.58 6.30 -7.20
N GLY A 280 0.14 6.80 -8.21
CA GLY A 280 -0.36 6.77 -9.58
C GLY A 280 -0.53 5.35 -10.13
N CYS A 281 0.40 4.44 -9.86
CA CYS A 281 0.30 3.04 -10.28
C CYS A 281 -0.82 2.29 -9.54
N GLU A 282 -0.98 2.52 -8.23
CA GLU A 282 -2.09 1.92 -7.46
C GLU A 282 -3.45 2.36 -8.03
N TYR A 283 -3.66 3.67 -8.21
CA TYR A 283 -4.93 4.17 -8.78
C TYR A 283 -5.12 3.77 -10.25
N ALA A 284 -4.04 3.66 -11.04
CA ALA A 284 -4.15 3.15 -12.41
C ALA A 284 -4.71 1.73 -12.43
N SER A 285 -4.24 0.84 -11.54
CA SER A 285 -4.77 -0.51 -11.43
C SER A 285 -6.22 -0.55 -10.93
N ILE A 286 -6.56 0.30 -9.95
CA ILE A 286 -7.90 0.41 -9.38
C ILE A 286 -8.91 0.88 -10.45
N PHE A 287 -8.63 1.98 -11.13
CA PHE A 287 -9.55 2.51 -12.13
C PHE A 287 -9.68 1.59 -13.34
N THR A 288 -8.59 0.97 -13.79
CA THR A 288 -8.63 -0.05 -14.84
C THR A 288 -9.49 -1.26 -14.42
N GLY A 289 -9.35 -1.72 -13.19
CA GLY A 289 -10.16 -2.81 -12.63
C GLY A 289 -11.65 -2.47 -12.53
N LEU A 290 -12.00 -1.19 -12.38
CA LEU A 290 -13.37 -0.69 -12.43
C LEU A 290 -13.90 -0.51 -13.86
N GLY A 291 -13.04 -0.65 -14.90
CA GLY A 291 -13.41 -0.52 -16.30
C GLY A 291 -13.24 0.88 -16.90
N TYR A 292 -12.49 1.75 -16.22
CA TYR A 292 -12.13 3.07 -16.79
C TYR A 292 -11.03 2.93 -17.86
N VAL A 293 -11.05 3.81 -18.84
CA VAL A 293 -9.92 4.02 -19.75
C VAL A 293 -8.90 4.90 -19.06
N VAL A 294 -7.70 4.38 -18.81
CA VAL A 294 -6.65 5.06 -18.07
C VAL A 294 -5.52 5.49 -19.01
N ASP A 295 -5.21 6.79 -19.04
CA ASP A 295 -3.96 7.35 -19.58
C ASP A 295 -3.02 7.65 -18.40
N LEU A 296 -1.95 6.87 -18.23
CA LEU A 296 -0.92 7.05 -17.19
C LEU A 296 0.24 7.84 -17.76
N ILE A 297 0.45 9.05 -17.28
CA ILE A 297 1.49 9.98 -17.74
C ILE A 297 2.69 9.89 -16.81
N ASN A 298 3.85 9.68 -17.35
CA ASN A 298 5.11 9.52 -16.63
C ASN A 298 6.19 10.42 -17.23
N ASN A 299 6.84 11.21 -16.42
CA ASN A 299 7.96 12.06 -16.85
C ASN A 299 9.33 11.33 -16.89
N LYS A 300 9.33 10.04 -16.56
CA LYS A 300 10.49 9.15 -16.65
C LYS A 300 10.28 8.10 -17.73
N ASP A 301 11.30 7.32 -18.01
CA ASP A 301 11.29 6.22 -18.98
C ASP A 301 10.62 4.96 -18.44
N GLN A 302 10.60 4.76 -17.11
CA GLN A 302 10.10 3.56 -16.42
C GLN A 302 9.14 3.91 -15.27
N LEU A 303 8.13 3.07 -15.04
CA LEU A 303 7.25 3.17 -13.88
C LEU A 303 8.05 2.82 -12.62
N LEU A 304 7.73 3.46 -11.49
CA LEU A 304 8.34 3.11 -10.19
C LEU A 304 9.87 2.98 -10.29
N SER A 305 10.54 3.92 -10.91
CA SER A 305 11.95 3.88 -11.34
C SER A 305 13.00 3.62 -10.23
N TYR A 306 12.59 3.50 -8.97
CA TYR A 306 13.42 3.15 -7.83
C TYR A 306 13.34 1.67 -7.45
N LEU A 307 12.50 0.89 -8.13
CA LEU A 307 12.42 -0.56 -7.97
C LEU A 307 13.40 -1.27 -8.90
N ASP A 308 13.59 -2.54 -8.64
CA ASP A 308 14.29 -3.43 -9.56
C ASP A 308 13.62 -3.38 -10.95
N GLY A 309 14.44 -3.24 -12.00
CA GLY A 309 13.97 -2.98 -13.36
C GLY A 309 13.02 -4.05 -13.89
N GLU A 310 13.29 -5.33 -13.58
CA GLU A 310 12.47 -6.46 -14.03
C GLU A 310 11.07 -6.45 -13.40
N ILE A 311 10.96 -5.98 -12.15
CA ILE A 311 9.67 -5.81 -11.48
C ILE A 311 8.85 -4.68 -12.10
N SER A 312 9.50 -3.56 -12.40
CA SER A 312 8.86 -2.42 -13.08
C SER A 312 8.39 -2.77 -14.49
N ASP A 313 9.18 -3.58 -15.21
CA ASP A 313 8.83 -4.06 -16.55
C ASP A 313 7.65 -5.05 -16.50
N ALA A 314 7.61 -5.94 -15.52
CA ALA A 314 6.49 -6.85 -15.30
C ALA A 314 5.18 -6.08 -15.06
N LEU A 315 5.19 -5.06 -14.20
CA LEU A 315 4.04 -4.18 -13.98
C LEU A 315 3.62 -3.45 -15.27
N SER A 316 4.60 -2.89 -15.99
CA SER A 316 4.36 -2.15 -17.24
C SER A 316 3.75 -3.04 -18.32
N HIS A 317 4.19 -4.29 -18.39
CA HIS A 317 3.65 -5.30 -19.30
C HIS A 317 2.18 -5.59 -18.99
N ASP A 318 1.86 -5.93 -17.74
CA ASP A 318 0.51 -6.24 -17.31
C ASP A 318 -0.43 -5.03 -17.46
N PHE A 319 0.02 -3.83 -17.13
CA PHE A 319 -0.76 -2.61 -17.33
C PHE A 319 -1.17 -2.42 -18.80
N ARG A 320 -0.24 -2.64 -19.74
CA ARG A 320 -0.57 -2.58 -21.18
C ARG A 320 -1.57 -3.67 -21.59
N GLN A 321 -1.42 -4.89 -21.06
CA GLN A 321 -2.37 -5.97 -21.32
C GLN A 321 -3.77 -5.66 -20.77
N PHE A 322 -3.87 -4.97 -19.64
CA PHE A 322 -5.15 -4.53 -19.06
C PHE A 322 -5.70 -3.26 -19.70
N GLY A 323 -5.03 -2.70 -20.71
CA GLY A 323 -5.50 -1.55 -21.49
C GLY A 323 -5.09 -0.18 -20.93
N VAL A 324 -4.21 -0.12 -19.93
CA VAL A 324 -3.61 1.16 -19.49
C VAL A 324 -2.71 1.72 -20.59
N ARG A 325 -2.92 2.97 -20.93
CA ARG A 325 -2.10 3.70 -21.91
C ARG A 325 -0.96 4.40 -21.20
N ILE A 326 0.19 3.74 -21.09
CA ILE A 326 1.38 4.31 -20.48
C ILE A 326 2.05 5.27 -21.46
N ARG A 327 2.36 6.48 -21.00
CA ARG A 327 3.04 7.55 -21.76
C ARG A 327 4.25 8.00 -20.97
N ASN A 328 5.38 7.39 -21.26
CA ASN A 328 6.66 7.72 -20.66
C ASN A 328 7.30 8.95 -21.33
N ASN A 329 8.21 9.63 -20.63
CA ASN A 329 8.95 10.81 -21.07
C ASN A 329 8.00 11.95 -21.50
N GLU A 330 6.89 12.11 -20.82
CA GLU A 330 5.90 13.14 -21.10
C GLU A 330 5.77 14.11 -19.92
N GLU A 331 5.83 15.40 -20.24
CA GLU A 331 5.65 16.46 -19.26
C GLU A 331 4.44 17.32 -19.62
N ILE A 332 3.75 17.79 -18.57
CA ILE A 332 2.65 18.73 -18.72
C ILE A 332 3.16 20.08 -19.25
N ASP A 333 2.45 20.63 -20.21
CA ASP A 333 2.55 22.03 -20.63
C ASP A 333 1.48 22.87 -19.92
N ARG A 334 0.21 22.53 -20.09
CA ARG A 334 -0.93 23.14 -19.41
C ARG A 334 -2.14 22.20 -19.36
N LEU A 335 -3.11 22.54 -18.52
CA LEU A 335 -4.42 21.89 -18.44
C LEU A 335 -5.52 22.89 -18.81
N GLU A 336 -6.38 22.51 -19.73
CA GLU A 336 -7.64 23.22 -19.98
C GLU A 336 -8.77 22.45 -19.29
N THR A 337 -9.61 23.16 -18.55
CA THR A 337 -10.73 22.60 -17.79
C THR A 337 -12.06 23.08 -18.35
N PHE A 338 -13.05 22.19 -18.45
CA PHE A 338 -14.41 22.44 -18.94
C PHE A 338 -15.40 21.76 -18.01
N ASP A 339 -16.67 22.14 -18.10
CA ASP A 339 -17.73 21.55 -17.26
C ASP A 339 -17.85 20.02 -17.40
N ASP A 340 -17.59 19.50 -18.61
CA ASP A 340 -17.75 18.07 -18.94
C ASP A 340 -16.43 17.30 -19.08
N CYS A 341 -15.29 17.98 -19.22
CA CYS A 341 -14.01 17.33 -19.49
C CYS A 341 -12.80 18.19 -19.09
N VAL A 342 -11.64 17.55 -19.17
CA VAL A 342 -10.33 18.21 -19.13
C VAL A 342 -9.54 17.88 -20.39
N ILE A 343 -8.66 18.79 -20.83
CA ILE A 343 -7.71 18.56 -21.93
C ILE A 343 -6.31 18.83 -21.41
N LEU A 344 -5.53 17.76 -21.26
CA LEU A 344 -4.12 17.85 -20.91
C LEU A 344 -3.28 18.09 -22.15
N HIS A 345 -2.51 19.18 -22.16
CA HIS A 345 -1.50 19.47 -23.17
C HIS A 345 -0.13 19.06 -22.63
N LEU A 346 0.60 18.30 -23.45
CA LEU A 346 1.94 17.84 -23.12
C LEU A 346 2.98 18.65 -23.91
N LYS A 347 4.16 18.84 -23.33
CA LYS A 347 5.28 19.54 -24.00
C LYS A 347 5.68 18.90 -25.34
N SER A 348 5.39 17.61 -25.53
CA SER A 348 5.58 16.91 -26.81
C SER A 348 4.59 17.35 -27.92
N GLY A 349 3.63 18.24 -27.61
CA GLY A 349 2.56 18.69 -28.51
C GLY A 349 1.33 17.78 -28.52
N LYS A 350 1.34 16.66 -27.79
CA LYS A 350 0.17 15.78 -27.67
C LYS A 350 -0.90 16.42 -26.80
N LYS A 351 -2.17 16.12 -27.13
CA LYS A 351 -3.36 16.56 -26.36
C LYS A 351 -4.18 15.34 -25.96
N ILE A 352 -4.59 15.28 -24.72
CA ILE A 352 -5.35 14.16 -24.17
C ILE A 352 -6.63 14.69 -23.54
N LYS A 353 -7.79 14.38 -24.16
CA LYS A 353 -9.11 14.67 -23.57
C LYS A 353 -9.50 13.55 -22.62
N SER A 354 -10.07 13.92 -21.45
CA SER A 354 -10.52 12.99 -20.41
C SER A 354 -11.65 13.59 -19.60
N ASP A 355 -12.37 12.75 -18.84
CA ASP A 355 -13.46 13.21 -17.96
C ASP A 355 -12.90 13.79 -16.66
N ALA A 356 -11.70 13.35 -16.23
CA ALA A 356 -11.02 13.81 -15.04
C ALA A 356 -9.51 13.64 -15.16
N ILE A 357 -8.78 14.35 -14.30
CA ILE A 357 -7.35 14.15 -14.07
C ILE A 357 -7.09 13.91 -12.58
N LEU A 358 -6.24 12.92 -12.29
CA LEU A 358 -5.68 12.64 -10.97
C LEU A 358 -4.19 13.01 -10.98
N TRP A 359 -3.82 13.97 -10.15
CA TRP A 359 -2.45 14.40 -9.98
C TRP A 359 -1.76 13.63 -8.84
N CYS A 360 -0.70 12.88 -9.16
CA CYS A 360 0.06 12.02 -8.24
C CYS A 360 1.56 12.30 -8.28
N ASN A 361 2.00 13.53 -8.60
CA ASN A 361 3.39 13.87 -8.84
C ASN A 361 4.08 14.46 -7.60
N GLY A 362 4.18 13.67 -6.54
CA GLY A 362 4.91 14.01 -5.33
C GLY A 362 4.05 14.47 -4.16
N ARG A 363 4.70 14.58 -3.00
CA ARG A 363 4.13 15.04 -1.74
C ARG A 363 5.00 16.13 -1.12
N SER A 364 4.41 16.95 -0.26
CA SER A 364 5.08 18.00 0.52
C SER A 364 4.81 17.78 2.00
N GLY A 365 5.79 18.04 2.86
CA GLY A 365 5.62 18.02 4.32
C GLY A 365 4.60 19.08 4.78
N ASN A 366 3.91 18.82 5.88
CA ASN A 366 2.90 19.71 6.45
C ASN A 366 3.52 20.68 7.48
N THR A 367 4.61 21.34 7.12
CA THR A 367 5.35 22.26 8.01
C THR A 367 4.84 23.69 7.97
N ASP A 368 3.96 24.02 7.01
CA ASP A 368 3.36 25.36 6.94
C ASP A 368 2.53 25.61 8.22
N GLY A 369 2.64 26.80 8.78
CA GLY A 369 1.91 27.18 9.99
C GLY A 369 2.49 26.67 11.31
N LEU A 370 3.55 25.81 11.30
CA LEU A 370 4.23 25.40 12.54
C LEU A 370 5.07 26.50 13.19
N ASN A 371 5.33 27.61 12.49
CA ASN A 371 6.21 28.70 12.94
C ASN A 371 7.60 28.19 13.36
N LEU A 372 8.22 27.35 12.49
CA LEU A 372 9.51 26.71 12.76
C LEU A 372 10.63 27.72 13.05
N GLU A 373 10.55 28.91 12.50
CA GLU A 373 11.52 29.99 12.69
C GLU A 373 11.61 30.46 14.15
N ALA A 374 10.48 30.42 14.90
CA ALA A 374 10.45 30.76 16.32
C ALA A 374 11.33 29.86 17.18
N VAL A 375 11.63 28.67 16.70
CA VAL A 375 12.52 27.69 17.37
C VAL A 375 13.86 27.50 16.64
N GLY A 376 14.16 28.33 15.63
CA GLY A 376 15.40 28.25 14.87
C GLY A 376 15.46 27.05 13.91
N LEU A 377 14.33 26.51 13.49
CA LEU A 377 14.22 25.42 12.52
C LEU A 377 13.72 25.94 11.16
N SER A 378 13.93 25.16 10.12
CA SER A 378 13.43 25.42 8.78
C SER A 378 13.11 24.11 8.06
N ALA A 379 12.30 24.18 7.01
CA ALA A 379 12.04 23.08 6.11
C ALA A 379 12.57 23.40 4.69
N ASN A 380 12.83 22.37 3.90
CA ASN A 380 13.23 22.54 2.50
C ASN A 380 12.03 23.00 1.62
N SER A 381 12.27 23.22 0.32
CA SER A 381 11.24 23.66 -0.63
C SER A 381 10.04 22.69 -0.78
N ARG A 382 10.15 21.47 -0.27
CA ARG A 382 9.08 20.47 -0.20
C ARG A 382 8.46 20.38 1.20
N GLY A 383 8.76 21.30 2.11
CA GLY A 383 8.26 21.27 3.48
C GLY A 383 8.83 20.12 4.32
N GLN A 384 9.97 19.54 3.94
CA GLN A 384 10.61 18.44 4.67
C GLN A 384 11.69 18.95 5.60
N MET A 385 11.83 18.29 6.75
CA MET A 385 12.78 18.61 7.81
C MET A 385 13.98 17.67 7.80
N GLU A 386 15.16 18.20 8.11
CA GLU A 386 16.37 17.42 8.29
C GLU A 386 16.47 16.94 9.75
N VAL A 387 16.95 15.70 9.91
CA VAL A 387 17.20 15.06 11.22
C VAL A 387 18.49 14.27 11.20
N ASP A 388 19.06 14.07 12.39
CA ASP A 388 20.21 13.18 12.59
C ASP A 388 19.78 11.69 12.69
N LYS A 389 20.74 10.79 12.92
CA LYS A 389 20.50 9.36 13.09
C LYS A 389 19.71 8.98 14.36
N THR A 390 19.35 9.95 15.17
CA THR A 390 18.47 9.78 16.35
C THR A 390 17.13 10.46 16.17
N TYR A 391 16.79 10.88 14.93
CA TYR A 391 15.59 11.65 14.56
C TYR A 391 15.53 13.05 15.19
N ARG A 392 16.64 13.56 15.74
CA ARG A 392 16.74 14.87 16.35
C ARG A 392 16.94 15.93 15.28
N THR A 393 16.25 17.05 15.40
CA THR A 393 16.46 18.25 14.57
C THR A 393 17.73 19.01 15.02
N ALA A 394 17.98 20.16 14.41
CA ALA A 394 19.04 21.04 14.88
C ALA A 394 18.82 21.55 16.32
N VAL A 395 17.57 21.46 16.82
CA VAL A 395 17.22 21.82 18.20
C VAL A 395 17.15 20.56 19.06
N PRO A 396 18.00 20.42 20.10
CA PRO A 396 18.28 19.15 20.77
C PRO A 396 17.08 18.45 21.43
N HIS A 397 16.02 19.17 21.80
CA HIS A 397 14.81 18.65 22.44
C HIS A 397 13.64 18.52 21.47
N ILE A 398 13.84 18.85 20.18
CA ILE A 398 12.83 18.73 19.13
C ILE A 398 13.25 17.66 18.11
N TYR A 399 12.37 16.70 17.88
CA TYR A 399 12.54 15.58 16.95
C TYR A 399 11.54 15.70 15.79
N ALA A 400 11.84 15.04 14.66
CA ALA A 400 10.89 14.93 13.55
C ALA A 400 10.88 13.51 12.98
N VAL A 401 9.70 13.00 12.62
CA VAL A 401 9.50 11.61 12.18
C VAL A 401 8.35 11.50 11.16
N GLY A 402 8.34 10.42 10.40
CA GLY A 402 7.32 10.13 9.40
C GLY A 402 7.54 10.92 8.10
N ASP A 403 6.46 11.12 7.34
CA ASP A 403 6.55 11.74 6.01
C ASP A 403 7.17 13.14 6.00
N VAL A 404 7.14 13.86 7.11
CA VAL A 404 7.73 15.21 7.24
C VAL A 404 9.25 15.20 7.10
N ILE A 405 9.93 14.07 7.34
CA ILE A 405 11.37 13.92 7.09
C ILE A 405 11.69 13.33 5.70
N GLY A 406 10.66 13.10 4.87
CA GLY A 406 10.80 12.61 3.51
C GLY A 406 10.81 11.08 3.40
N TRP A 407 11.77 10.56 2.62
CA TRP A 407 11.87 9.12 2.37
C TRP A 407 12.08 8.31 3.67
N PRO A 408 11.48 7.11 3.82
CA PRO A 408 10.75 6.33 2.80
C PRO A 408 9.25 6.65 2.67
N SER A 409 8.67 7.54 3.47
CA SER A 409 7.26 7.97 3.41
C SER A 409 6.27 6.80 3.35
N LEU A 410 6.49 5.81 4.21
CA LEU A 410 5.64 4.62 4.37
C LEU A 410 5.07 4.59 5.80
N ALA A 411 3.82 4.19 5.95
CA ALA A 411 3.16 4.13 7.26
C ALA A 411 3.89 3.19 8.24
N SER A 412 4.40 2.05 7.77
CA SER A 412 5.20 1.10 8.57
C SER A 412 6.49 1.73 9.08
N ALA A 413 7.24 2.39 8.20
CA ALA A 413 8.45 3.12 8.59
C ALA A 413 8.13 4.26 9.58
N ALA A 414 7.02 4.97 9.37
CA ALA A 414 6.60 6.05 10.25
C ALA A 414 6.32 5.55 11.68
N TYR A 415 5.66 4.39 11.86
CA TYR A 415 5.48 3.76 13.17
C TYR A 415 6.82 3.45 13.84
N ASP A 416 7.76 2.84 13.11
CA ASP A 416 9.07 2.50 13.67
C ASP A 416 9.91 3.74 13.96
N GLN A 417 9.90 4.75 13.08
CA GLN A 417 10.58 6.03 13.30
C GLN A 417 10.04 6.73 14.57
N GLY A 418 8.71 6.80 14.73
CA GLY A 418 8.10 7.41 15.91
C GLY A 418 8.48 6.67 17.20
N ARG A 419 8.42 5.33 17.18
CA ARG A 419 8.79 4.49 18.32
C ARG A 419 10.27 4.67 18.69
N ASN A 420 11.17 4.67 17.70
CA ASN A 420 12.61 4.81 17.92
C ASN A 420 13.00 6.23 18.35
N ALA A 421 12.42 7.28 17.76
CA ALA A 421 12.64 8.65 18.21
C ALA A 421 12.25 8.83 19.69
N ALA A 422 11.08 8.33 20.07
CA ALA A 422 10.66 8.31 21.46
C ALA A 422 11.60 7.46 22.35
N GLY A 423 12.15 6.35 21.80
CA GLY A 423 13.17 5.54 22.46
C GLY A 423 14.44 6.36 22.76
N PHE A 424 14.98 7.05 21.77
CA PHE A 424 16.14 7.96 21.96
C PHE A 424 15.85 9.05 23.00
N MET A 425 14.63 9.61 23.01
CA MET A 425 14.23 10.63 23.99
C MET A 425 14.28 10.13 25.44
N VAL A 426 13.99 8.85 25.67
CA VAL A 426 13.98 8.24 27.01
C VAL A 426 15.23 7.44 27.33
N GLY A 427 16.22 7.43 26.45
CA GLY A 427 17.49 6.70 26.65
C GLY A 427 17.35 5.18 26.52
N ASP A 428 16.47 4.70 25.64
CA ASP A 428 16.34 3.29 25.31
C ASP A 428 17.52 2.84 24.44
N GLU A 429 18.31 1.89 24.94
CA GLU A 429 19.51 1.37 24.27
C GLU A 429 19.18 0.57 22.98
N ASP A 430 17.95 0.05 22.88
CA ASP A 430 17.50 -0.69 21.71
C ASP A 430 16.94 0.23 20.59
N ALA A 431 16.91 1.55 20.79
CA ALA A 431 16.45 2.48 19.79
C ALA A 431 17.44 2.58 18.62
N GLU A 432 16.94 2.45 17.40
CA GLU A 432 17.77 2.47 16.18
C GLU A 432 17.20 3.40 15.10
N PHE A 433 18.06 3.90 14.20
CA PHE A 433 17.61 4.58 13.00
C PHE A 433 17.13 3.56 11.97
N VAL A 434 15.90 3.74 11.47
CA VAL A 434 15.27 2.80 10.54
C VAL A 434 15.90 2.91 9.16
N THR A 435 16.62 1.86 8.73
CA THR A 435 17.34 1.83 7.45
C THR A 435 16.79 0.80 6.47
N SER A 436 16.33 -0.35 6.96
CA SER A 436 15.82 -1.45 6.13
C SER A 436 14.30 -1.55 6.25
N VAL A 437 13.60 -1.08 5.22
CA VAL A 437 12.14 -1.04 5.20
C VAL A 437 11.63 -1.83 4.00
N PRO A 438 10.80 -2.87 4.22
CA PRO A 438 10.13 -3.53 3.11
C PRO A 438 9.12 -2.56 2.48
N THR A 439 9.18 -2.44 1.17
CA THR A 439 8.24 -1.61 0.41
C THR A 439 7.11 -2.47 -0.10
N GLY A 440 5.87 -2.11 0.22
CA GLY A 440 4.66 -2.72 -0.35
C GLY A 440 3.93 -1.74 -1.25
N ILE A 441 3.65 -2.13 -2.49
CA ILE A 441 2.88 -1.34 -3.45
C ILE A 441 1.66 -2.16 -3.86
N TYR A 442 0.49 -1.61 -3.57
CA TYR A 442 -0.78 -2.31 -3.69
C TYR A 442 -1.45 -2.10 -5.05
N THR A 443 -0.68 -2.25 -6.12
CA THR A 443 -1.22 -2.44 -7.46
C THR A 443 -2.02 -3.75 -7.55
N ILE A 444 -2.63 -4.04 -8.67
CA ILE A 444 -3.27 -5.32 -8.97
C ILE A 444 -2.60 -5.87 -10.24
N PRO A 445 -1.68 -6.85 -10.07
CA PRO A 445 -1.11 -7.51 -8.88
C PRO A 445 -0.22 -6.60 -7.99
N GLU A 446 0.09 -7.07 -6.78
CA GLU A 446 0.93 -6.38 -5.79
C GLU A 446 2.42 -6.43 -6.13
N ILE A 447 3.17 -5.47 -5.59
CA ILE A 447 4.65 -5.48 -5.59
C ILE A 447 5.14 -5.39 -4.15
N SER A 448 6.21 -6.09 -3.84
CA SER A 448 6.95 -5.86 -2.60
C SER A 448 8.45 -6.08 -2.80
N SER A 449 9.26 -5.28 -2.11
CA SER A 449 10.73 -5.31 -2.25
C SER A 449 11.40 -5.01 -0.93
N ILE A 450 12.55 -5.64 -0.70
CA ILE A 450 13.46 -5.34 0.40
C ILE A 450 14.90 -5.58 -0.05
N GLY A 451 15.84 -4.78 0.45
CA GLY A 451 17.25 -4.85 0.10
C GLY A 451 17.56 -4.14 -1.22
N LYS A 452 18.68 -4.48 -1.83
CA LYS A 452 19.24 -3.83 -3.02
C LYS A 452 18.63 -4.36 -4.31
N THR A 453 18.55 -3.50 -5.32
CA THR A 453 18.21 -3.84 -6.71
C THR A 453 19.42 -4.35 -7.48
N GLU A 454 19.21 -5.01 -8.63
CA GLU A 454 20.31 -5.38 -9.54
C GLU A 454 21.13 -4.18 -9.98
N GLN A 455 20.46 -3.04 -10.23
CA GLN A 455 21.15 -1.83 -10.67
C GLN A 455 22.10 -1.32 -9.58
N GLU A 456 21.63 -1.24 -8.32
CA GLU A 456 22.47 -0.81 -7.19
C GLU A 456 23.66 -1.76 -6.97
N LEU A 457 23.45 -3.07 -7.07
CA LEU A 457 24.52 -4.06 -6.94
C LEU A 457 25.54 -3.96 -8.08
N THR A 458 25.08 -3.69 -9.29
CA THR A 458 25.95 -3.49 -10.47
C THR A 458 26.79 -2.22 -10.33
N ASP A 459 26.15 -1.11 -9.91
CA ASP A 459 26.83 0.18 -9.74
C ASP A 459 27.87 0.11 -8.60
N GLU A 460 27.57 -0.61 -7.51
CA GLU A 460 28.46 -0.87 -6.39
C GLU A 460 29.49 -1.96 -6.68
N LYS A 461 29.42 -2.64 -7.82
CA LYS A 461 30.32 -3.75 -8.24
C LYS A 461 30.33 -4.91 -7.26
N ILE A 462 29.21 -5.20 -6.62
CA ILE A 462 29.04 -6.35 -5.75
C ILE A 462 28.77 -7.58 -6.63
N PRO A 463 29.54 -8.68 -6.50
CA PRO A 463 29.33 -9.90 -7.28
C PRO A 463 28.06 -10.62 -6.81
N TYR A 464 26.99 -10.52 -7.57
CA TYR A 464 25.71 -11.16 -7.27
C TYR A 464 25.29 -12.17 -8.33
N GLU A 465 24.30 -12.98 -7.98
CA GLU A 465 23.57 -13.86 -8.86
C GLU A 465 22.06 -13.75 -8.57
N VAL A 466 21.24 -14.19 -9.50
CA VAL A 466 19.77 -14.04 -9.49
C VAL A 466 19.10 -15.39 -9.40
N GLY A 467 18.21 -15.56 -8.42
CA GLY A 467 17.29 -16.68 -8.35
C GLY A 467 15.86 -16.23 -8.60
N GLN A 468 15.12 -16.95 -9.44
CA GLN A 468 13.74 -16.58 -9.82
C GLN A 468 12.76 -17.73 -9.66
N ALA A 469 11.54 -17.40 -9.21
CA ALA A 469 10.40 -18.30 -9.20
C ALA A 469 9.20 -17.60 -9.85
N PHE A 470 8.80 -18.07 -11.02
CA PHE A 470 7.60 -17.56 -11.68
C PHE A 470 6.35 -18.18 -11.07
N PHE A 471 5.40 -17.34 -10.64
CA PHE A 471 4.18 -17.79 -9.94
C PHE A 471 3.33 -18.74 -10.75
N ARG A 472 3.28 -18.59 -12.08
CA ARG A 472 2.55 -19.54 -12.96
C ARG A 472 2.97 -21.01 -12.81
N HIS A 473 4.14 -21.29 -12.23
CA HIS A 473 4.65 -22.65 -12.02
C HIS A 473 4.38 -23.18 -10.61
N LEU A 474 3.87 -22.33 -9.70
CA LEU A 474 3.54 -22.72 -8.32
C LEU A 474 2.13 -23.28 -8.25
N ALA A 475 1.95 -24.39 -7.53
CA ALA A 475 0.64 -25.02 -7.38
C ALA A 475 -0.40 -24.07 -6.77
N ARG A 476 -0.03 -23.31 -5.73
CA ARG A 476 -0.93 -22.32 -5.11
C ARG A 476 -1.39 -21.24 -6.10
N ALA A 477 -0.48 -20.73 -6.91
CA ALA A 477 -0.80 -19.72 -7.92
C ALA A 477 -1.78 -20.28 -8.97
N GLN A 478 -1.58 -21.49 -9.42
CA GLN A 478 -2.50 -22.17 -10.34
C GLN A 478 -3.89 -22.38 -9.74
N ILE A 479 -3.98 -22.76 -8.46
CA ILE A 479 -5.25 -22.95 -7.73
C ILE A 479 -6.06 -21.65 -7.66
N ILE A 480 -5.40 -20.52 -7.44
CA ILE A 480 -6.07 -19.21 -7.36
C ILE A 480 -6.20 -18.49 -8.71
N GLY A 481 -5.79 -19.14 -9.82
CA GLY A 481 -5.87 -18.58 -11.17
C GLY A 481 -4.86 -17.46 -11.48
N GLU A 482 -3.76 -17.38 -10.71
CA GLU A 482 -2.70 -16.38 -10.93
C GLU A 482 -1.84 -16.79 -12.12
N ARG A 483 -1.72 -15.89 -13.10
CA ARG A 483 -0.95 -16.14 -14.34
C ARG A 483 0.33 -15.31 -14.40
N SER A 484 0.35 -14.18 -13.74
CA SER A 484 1.48 -13.25 -13.64
C SER A 484 2.14 -13.36 -12.28
N GLY A 485 3.40 -13.07 -12.20
CA GLY A 485 4.10 -12.94 -10.94
C GLY A 485 5.44 -13.63 -10.91
N VAL A 486 6.33 -13.07 -10.10
CA VAL A 486 7.69 -13.54 -9.89
C VAL A 486 8.16 -13.20 -8.48
N LEU A 487 8.88 -14.09 -7.86
CA LEU A 487 9.77 -13.82 -6.73
C LEU A 487 11.21 -13.90 -7.24
N LYS A 488 11.96 -12.82 -7.04
CA LYS A 488 13.36 -12.66 -7.41
C LYS A 488 14.20 -12.47 -6.15
N ILE A 489 15.27 -13.24 -6.03
CA ILE A 489 16.25 -13.14 -4.93
C ILE A 489 17.58 -12.77 -5.54
N LEU A 490 18.20 -11.71 -5.03
CA LEU A 490 19.57 -11.31 -5.34
C LEU A 490 20.46 -11.76 -4.19
N PHE A 491 21.53 -12.46 -4.48
CA PHE A 491 22.42 -12.98 -3.48
C PHE A 491 23.89 -12.94 -3.93
N HIS A 492 24.79 -12.84 -2.98
CA HIS A 492 26.24 -12.78 -3.24
C HIS A 492 26.73 -14.13 -3.76
N ARG A 493 27.48 -14.15 -4.87
CA ARG A 493 27.89 -15.38 -5.57
C ARG A 493 28.75 -16.34 -4.73
N GLU A 494 29.56 -15.82 -3.83
CA GLU A 494 30.51 -16.61 -3.03
C GLU A 494 29.95 -16.93 -1.65
N THR A 495 29.36 -15.93 -0.97
CA THR A 495 28.91 -16.08 0.43
C THR A 495 27.48 -16.58 0.54
N LEU A 496 26.71 -16.53 -0.56
CA LEU A 496 25.28 -16.82 -0.61
C LEU A 496 24.42 -15.89 0.27
N GLU A 497 24.97 -14.78 0.75
CA GLU A 497 24.26 -13.75 1.50
C GLU A 497 23.13 -13.17 0.64
N ILE A 498 21.94 -13.00 1.23
CA ILE A 498 20.79 -12.42 0.54
C ILE A 498 20.93 -10.91 0.52
N LEU A 499 21.06 -10.33 -0.67
CA LEU A 499 21.29 -8.91 -0.90
C LEU A 499 20.00 -8.13 -1.19
N GLY A 500 19.03 -8.78 -1.83
CA GLY A 500 17.74 -8.20 -2.15
C GLY A 500 16.69 -9.22 -2.49
N ILE A 501 15.44 -8.88 -2.22
CA ILE A 501 14.28 -9.72 -2.56
C ILE A 501 13.20 -8.83 -3.15
N HIS A 502 12.72 -9.17 -4.33
CA HIS A 502 11.73 -8.43 -5.09
C HIS A 502 10.62 -9.36 -5.53
N SER A 503 9.38 -9.00 -5.30
CA SER A 503 8.24 -9.83 -5.66
C SER A 503 7.16 -9.01 -6.35
N TYR A 504 6.64 -9.55 -7.45
CA TYR A 504 5.48 -9.06 -8.18
C TYR A 504 4.45 -10.17 -8.30
N GLY A 505 3.20 -9.92 -7.94
CA GLY A 505 2.13 -10.92 -7.98
C GLY A 505 1.25 -10.85 -6.74
N ASN A 506 0.15 -11.59 -6.72
CA ASN A 506 -0.73 -11.63 -5.55
C ASN A 506 0.00 -12.21 -4.34
N HIS A 507 -0.26 -11.66 -3.15
CA HIS A 507 0.38 -11.99 -1.88
C HIS A 507 1.85 -11.57 -1.75
N SER A 508 2.40 -10.79 -2.69
CA SER A 508 3.78 -10.29 -2.60
C SER A 508 4.03 -9.50 -1.31
N SER A 509 3.07 -8.68 -0.89
CA SER A 509 3.15 -7.88 0.35
C SER A 509 3.15 -8.73 1.63
N GLU A 510 2.66 -9.97 1.57
CA GLU A 510 2.66 -10.89 2.71
C GLU A 510 3.92 -11.76 2.74
N ILE A 511 4.26 -12.38 1.59
CA ILE A 511 5.39 -13.32 1.54
C ILE A 511 6.75 -12.63 1.68
N ILE A 512 6.88 -11.34 1.38
CA ILE A 512 8.14 -10.60 1.51
C ILE A 512 8.73 -10.68 2.91
N HIS A 513 7.87 -10.77 3.93
CA HIS A 513 8.29 -10.81 5.34
C HIS A 513 9.03 -12.09 5.71
N ILE A 514 8.85 -13.19 4.95
CA ILE A 514 9.66 -14.39 5.12
C ILE A 514 11.12 -14.05 4.80
N GLY A 515 11.35 -13.44 3.63
CA GLY A 515 12.68 -13.02 3.22
C GLY A 515 13.29 -11.96 4.14
N GLN A 516 12.49 -10.97 4.56
CA GLN A 516 12.92 -9.96 5.53
C GLN A 516 13.43 -10.59 6.83
N ALA A 517 12.70 -11.56 7.38
CA ALA A 517 13.11 -12.24 8.61
C ALA A 517 14.43 -13.01 8.43
N VAL A 518 14.58 -13.71 7.30
CA VAL A 518 15.77 -14.49 6.97
C VAL A 518 16.99 -13.56 6.80
N MET A 519 16.84 -12.44 6.09
CA MET A 519 17.86 -11.41 5.93
C MET A 519 18.26 -10.77 7.28
N LYS A 520 17.29 -10.39 8.11
CA LYS A 520 17.54 -9.77 9.44
C LYS A 520 18.29 -10.73 10.37
N CYS A 521 18.08 -12.05 10.24
CA CYS A 521 18.81 -13.07 11.01
C CYS A 521 20.19 -13.41 10.42
N GLY A 522 20.59 -12.81 9.31
CA GLY A 522 21.88 -13.06 8.67
C GLY A 522 22.03 -14.45 8.05
N HIS A 523 20.90 -15.10 7.71
CA HIS A 523 20.94 -16.38 7.00
C HIS A 523 21.20 -16.19 5.50
N THR A 524 21.76 -17.25 4.88
CA THR A 524 22.08 -17.31 3.46
C THR A 524 20.93 -17.90 2.63
N LEU A 525 21.10 -17.92 1.32
CA LEU A 525 20.18 -18.55 0.37
C LEU A 525 19.87 -20.02 0.73
N GLU A 526 20.80 -20.74 1.34
CA GLU A 526 20.64 -22.15 1.76
C GLU A 526 19.51 -22.35 2.76
N TYR A 527 19.14 -21.32 3.55
CA TYR A 527 17.99 -21.40 4.44
C TYR A 527 16.72 -21.80 3.68
N PHE A 528 16.48 -21.22 2.53
CA PHE A 528 15.27 -21.50 1.74
C PHE A 528 15.29 -22.90 1.12
N VAL A 529 16.46 -23.43 0.82
CA VAL A 529 16.62 -24.80 0.28
C VAL A 529 16.38 -25.84 1.37
N ASN A 530 16.93 -25.61 2.56
CA ASN A 530 16.95 -26.59 3.65
C ASN A 530 15.71 -26.52 4.57
N THR A 531 14.87 -25.46 4.43
CA THR A 531 13.66 -25.29 5.24
C THR A 531 12.44 -25.90 4.54
N THR A 532 11.61 -26.62 5.29
CA THR A 532 10.34 -27.14 4.78
C THR A 532 9.27 -26.05 4.81
N PHE A 533 8.74 -25.69 3.64
CA PHE A 533 7.58 -24.80 3.50
C PHE A 533 6.30 -25.62 3.41
N ASN A 534 5.21 -25.06 3.94
CA ASN A 534 3.89 -25.66 3.78
C ASN A 534 3.47 -25.68 2.30
N TYR A 535 2.79 -26.74 1.86
CA TYR A 535 2.38 -26.93 0.46
C TYR A 535 0.88 -27.24 0.37
N PRO A 536 0.13 -26.61 -0.57
CA PRO A 536 0.55 -25.56 -1.52
C PRO A 536 0.43 -24.16 -0.92
N THR A 537 1.49 -23.37 -0.96
CA THR A 537 1.50 -21.96 -0.53
C THR A 537 2.33 -21.10 -1.48
N MET A 538 2.15 -19.75 -1.45
CA MET A 538 3.01 -18.83 -2.21
C MET A 538 4.45 -18.79 -1.65
N ALA A 539 4.65 -19.17 -0.39
CA ALA A 539 5.98 -19.25 0.25
C ALA A 539 6.93 -20.25 -0.46
N GLU A 540 6.40 -21.26 -1.17
CA GLU A 540 7.18 -22.18 -1.99
C GLU A 540 8.06 -21.46 -3.02
N ALA A 541 7.68 -20.24 -3.44
CA ALA A 541 8.47 -19.40 -4.34
C ALA A 541 9.91 -19.20 -3.87
N TYR A 542 10.13 -19.10 -2.56
CA TYR A 542 11.48 -18.93 -1.99
C TYR A 542 12.39 -20.11 -2.29
N ARG A 543 11.91 -21.34 -2.07
CA ARG A 543 12.69 -22.55 -2.38
C ARG A 543 12.96 -22.67 -3.88
N VAL A 544 11.95 -22.41 -4.72
CA VAL A 544 12.11 -22.49 -6.18
C VAL A 544 13.11 -21.45 -6.68
N ALA A 545 13.04 -20.21 -6.18
CA ALA A 545 13.99 -19.15 -6.52
C ALA A 545 15.40 -19.48 -6.03
N ALA A 546 15.56 -20.00 -4.81
CA ALA A 546 16.86 -20.38 -4.26
C ALA A 546 17.52 -21.48 -5.08
N LEU A 547 16.79 -22.55 -5.41
CA LEU A 547 17.29 -23.65 -6.25
C LEU A 547 17.64 -23.16 -7.66
N ASN A 548 16.80 -22.26 -8.24
CA ASN A 548 17.08 -21.66 -9.54
C ASN A 548 18.39 -20.85 -9.52
N GLY A 549 18.63 -20.07 -8.46
CA GLY A 549 19.85 -19.29 -8.30
C GLY A 549 21.09 -20.17 -8.14
N LEU A 550 21.02 -21.20 -7.28
CA LEU A 550 22.14 -22.13 -7.09
C LEU A 550 22.54 -22.84 -8.39
N ASN A 551 21.57 -23.22 -9.23
CA ASN A 551 21.86 -23.85 -10.52
C ASN A 551 22.63 -22.94 -11.50
N ARG A 552 22.75 -21.64 -11.24
CA ARG A 552 23.52 -20.70 -12.06
C ARG A 552 24.97 -20.54 -11.60
N ILE A 553 25.29 -21.01 -10.40
CA ILE A 553 26.63 -20.89 -9.86
C ILE A 553 27.44 -22.18 -10.11
N PHE A 554 26.77 -23.31 -10.25
CA PHE A 554 27.38 -24.63 -10.45
C PHE A 554 27.41 -25.04 -11.92
#